data_ab28dbcc880f9ce4dff45de855cdaad8
#
_entry.id   ab28dbcc880f9ce4dff45de855cdaad8
#
_cell.length_a   1.000
_cell.length_b   1.000
_cell.length_c   1.000
_cell.angle_alpha   90.00
_cell.angle_beta   90.00
_cell.angle_gamma   90.00
#
_symmetry.space_group_name_H-M   'P 1'
#
loop_
_entity.id
_entity.type
_entity.pdbx_description
1 polymer ?
#
loop_
_entity_poly.entity_id
_entity_poly.type
_entity_poly.pdbx_seq_one_letter_code
_entity_poly.pdbx_strand_id
1 'polypeptide(L)'
;INVAGDQSGSLHQVVLDLHVVPEIVHFTGHFPGAALLPGVVQVDWAVHFARQYLPLEGVFSALENLKFLGVIVPDTRLQLSLALDAERKRLDFSYATPVRKFSVGRIVFGGAQ
;
A
#
# COMPACT_ATOMS: atom_id res chain seq x y z
N ILE A 1 -12.00 5.82 -7.03
CA ILE A 1 -10.89 4.88 -7.25
C ILE A 1 -10.79 4.56 -8.73
N ASN A 2 -9.60 4.68 -9.25
CA ASN A 2 -9.31 4.33 -10.63
C ASN A 2 -8.43 3.07 -10.64
N VAL A 3 -8.90 2.02 -11.29
CA VAL A 3 -8.20 0.73 -11.31
C VAL A 3 -7.72 0.44 -12.72
N ALA A 4 -6.41 0.20 -12.86
CA ALA A 4 -5.80 -0.22 -14.11
C ALA A 4 -4.78 -1.30 -13.78
N GLY A 5 -4.74 -2.37 -14.56
CA GLY A 5 -3.81 -3.43 -14.25
C GLY A 5 -3.69 -4.48 -15.33
N ASP A 6 -2.69 -5.32 -15.16
CA ASP A 6 -2.42 -6.46 -16.00
C ASP A 6 -2.59 -7.72 -15.15
N GLN A 7 -3.47 -8.61 -15.59
CA GLN A 7 -3.85 -9.80 -14.85
C GLN A 7 -3.34 -11.08 -15.50
N SER A 8 -2.31 -10.99 -16.32
CA SER A 8 -1.81 -12.17 -17.02
C SER A 8 -0.86 -12.98 -16.14
N GLY A 9 -0.96 -14.30 -16.20
CA GLY A 9 -0.11 -15.23 -15.47
C GLY A 9 -0.28 -15.14 -13.96
N SER A 10 0.83 -15.27 -13.25
CA SER A 10 0.86 -15.16 -11.78
C SER A 10 1.13 -13.75 -11.30
N LEU A 11 1.42 -12.82 -12.22
CA LEU A 11 1.66 -11.43 -11.87
C LEU A 11 0.40 -10.62 -12.08
N HIS A 12 0.00 -9.91 -11.05
CA HIS A 12 -1.20 -9.09 -11.05
C HIS A 12 -0.86 -7.70 -10.55
N GLN A 13 -1.31 -6.68 -11.26
CA GLN A 13 -1.01 -5.30 -10.92
C GLN A 13 -2.27 -4.47 -10.89
N VAL A 14 -2.28 -3.49 -10.01
CA VAL A 14 -3.34 -2.49 -9.94
C VAL A 14 -2.76 -1.17 -9.46
N VAL A 15 -3.28 -0.07 -9.98
CA VAL A 15 -2.93 1.28 -9.53
C VAL A 15 -4.20 1.94 -9.06
N LEU A 16 -4.18 2.43 -7.84
CA LEU A 16 -5.34 3.07 -7.22
C LEU A 16 -5.04 4.54 -6.98
N ASP A 17 -5.97 5.40 -7.38
CA ASP A 17 -5.90 6.81 -7.06
C ASP A 17 -6.53 7.02 -5.70
N LEU A 18 -5.77 7.57 -4.77
CA LEU A 18 -6.20 7.78 -3.40
C LEU A 18 -6.17 9.25 -3.03
N HIS A 19 -7.15 9.66 -2.25
CA HIS A 19 -7.16 10.96 -1.61
C HIS A 19 -7.14 10.73 -0.10
N VAL A 20 -6.06 11.14 0.55
CA VAL A 20 -5.89 10.97 2.00
C VAL A 20 -6.64 12.12 2.69
N VAL A 21 -7.89 11.85 3.05
CA VAL A 21 -8.76 12.91 3.59
C VAL A 21 -8.37 13.29 5.02
N PRO A 22 -8.51 14.57 5.40
CA PRO A 22 -8.10 15.01 6.74
C PRO A 22 -8.89 14.36 7.88
N GLU A 23 -10.09 13.86 7.58
CA GLU A 23 -10.97 13.25 8.61
C GLU A 23 -10.54 11.86 9.02
N ILE A 24 -9.49 11.30 8.42
CA ILE A 24 -9.01 9.98 8.79
C ILE A 24 -8.50 10.02 10.23
N VAL A 25 -9.09 9.19 11.05
CA VAL A 25 -8.85 9.16 12.49
C VAL A 25 -7.40 8.84 12.85
N HIS A 26 -6.68 8.18 11.95
CA HIS A 26 -5.28 7.81 12.17
C HIS A 26 -4.34 9.00 12.32
N PHE A 27 -4.79 10.18 11.89
CA PHE A 27 -4.00 11.38 12.06
C PHE A 27 -4.06 11.95 13.48
N THR A 28 -5.01 11.51 14.28
CA THR A 28 -5.20 12.06 15.62
C THR A 28 -4.53 11.16 16.66
N GLY A 29 -3.88 11.78 17.64
CA GLY A 29 -3.35 11.08 18.79
C GLY A 29 -2.01 10.41 18.61
N HIS A 30 -1.48 10.31 17.41
CA HIS A 30 -0.18 9.67 17.20
C HIS A 30 0.97 10.63 17.44
N PHE A 31 0.92 11.81 16.86
CA PHE A 31 1.99 12.80 16.97
C PHE A 31 1.33 14.15 17.16
N PRO A 32 1.17 14.58 18.42
CA PRO A 32 0.55 15.87 18.68
C PRO A 32 1.26 16.99 17.92
N GLY A 33 0.52 17.76 17.16
CA GLY A 33 1.06 18.84 16.34
C GLY A 33 1.61 18.42 15.00
N ALA A 34 1.62 17.11 14.68
CA ALA A 34 2.10 16.61 13.40
C ALA A 34 1.05 15.68 12.80
N ALA A 35 0.37 16.15 11.76
CA ALA A 35 -0.62 15.33 11.06
C ALA A 35 0.07 14.62 9.89
N LEU A 36 0.16 13.29 9.98
CA LEU A 36 0.76 12.49 8.94
C LEU A 36 0.13 11.10 8.94
N LEU A 37 0.24 10.40 7.82
CA LEU A 37 -0.24 9.03 7.71
C LEU A 37 0.86 8.09 8.19
N PRO A 38 0.64 7.37 9.31
CA PRO A 38 1.68 6.49 9.86
C PRO A 38 2.05 5.36 8.90
N GLY A 39 3.31 4.94 8.98
CA GLY A 39 3.80 3.87 8.12
C GLY A 39 3.05 2.56 8.30
N VAL A 40 2.68 2.21 9.53
CA VAL A 40 1.93 0.99 9.78
C VAL A 40 0.56 1.01 9.09
N VAL A 41 -0.06 2.17 8.99
CA VAL A 41 -1.34 2.32 8.29
C VAL A 41 -1.13 2.17 6.78
N GLN A 42 -0.03 2.69 6.26
CA GLN A 42 0.28 2.53 4.83
C GLN A 42 0.42 1.07 4.44
N VAL A 43 1.11 0.28 5.27
CA VAL A 43 1.24 -1.17 5.05
C VAL A 43 -0.12 -1.85 5.14
N ASP A 44 -0.91 -1.51 6.16
CA ASP A 44 -2.23 -2.09 6.35
C ASP A 44 -3.15 -1.79 5.16
N TRP A 45 -3.14 -0.56 4.65
CA TRP A 45 -3.94 -0.20 3.48
C TRP A 45 -3.49 -0.96 2.24
N ALA A 46 -2.18 -1.15 2.07
CA ALA A 46 -1.68 -1.91 0.91
C ALA A 46 -2.24 -3.34 0.92
N VAL A 47 -2.23 -3.99 2.08
CA VAL A 47 -2.80 -5.33 2.21
C VAL A 47 -4.31 -5.32 1.97
N HIS A 48 -5.01 -4.36 2.57
CA HIS A 48 -6.45 -4.25 2.44
C HIS A 48 -6.88 -4.12 0.97
N PHE A 49 -6.25 -3.21 0.24
CA PHE A 49 -6.60 -2.99 -1.16
C PHE A 49 -6.15 -4.16 -2.04
N ALA A 50 -5.02 -4.79 -1.70
CA ALA A 50 -4.59 -5.97 -2.45
C ALA A 50 -5.58 -7.12 -2.30
N ARG A 51 -6.13 -7.33 -1.11
CA ARG A 51 -7.14 -8.36 -0.91
C ARG A 51 -8.44 -8.03 -1.65
N GLN A 52 -8.74 -6.77 -1.82
CA GLN A 52 -9.95 -6.32 -2.50
C GLN A 52 -9.85 -6.44 -4.02
N TYR A 53 -8.70 -6.15 -4.60
CA TYR A 53 -8.54 -6.04 -6.06
C TYR A 53 -7.67 -7.11 -6.70
N LEU A 54 -6.91 -7.88 -5.90
CA LEU A 54 -5.97 -8.87 -6.39
C LEU A 54 -6.25 -10.22 -5.74
N PRO A 55 -5.84 -11.33 -6.39
CA PRO A 55 -6.05 -12.68 -5.82
C PRO A 55 -5.01 -12.98 -4.71
N LEU A 56 -5.00 -12.16 -3.68
CA LEU A 56 -4.05 -12.29 -2.59
C LEU A 56 -4.54 -13.33 -1.59
N GLU A 57 -3.72 -14.36 -1.35
CA GLU A 57 -3.98 -15.43 -0.40
C GLU A 57 -2.84 -15.55 0.60
N GLY A 58 -3.14 -16.17 1.73
CA GLY A 58 -2.15 -16.37 2.77
C GLY A 58 -2.23 -15.31 3.85
N VAL A 59 -1.39 -15.47 4.86
CA VAL A 59 -1.32 -14.55 5.99
C VAL A 59 -0.04 -13.74 5.92
N PHE A 60 -0.09 -12.53 6.45
CA PHE A 60 1.08 -11.66 6.54
C PHE A 60 2.22 -12.40 7.26
N SER A 61 3.38 -12.43 6.64
CA SER A 61 4.54 -13.13 7.20
C SER A 61 5.70 -12.20 7.48
N ALA A 62 6.07 -11.33 6.52
CA ALA A 62 7.24 -10.48 6.67
C ALA A 62 7.13 -9.23 5.81
N LEU A 63 7.88 -8.23 6.21
CA LEU A 63 8.14 -7.04 5.40
C LEU A 63 9.58 -7.06 4.93
N GLU A 64 9.80 -6.76 3.65
CA GLU A 64 11.12 -6.68 3.07
C GLU A 64 11.28 -5.37 2.30
N ASN A 65 12.50 -4.84 2.30
CA ASN A 65 12.84 -3.67 1.49
C ASN A 65 11.92 -2.48 1.74
N LEU A 66 11.47 -2.32 2.97
CA LEU A 66 10.57 -1.22 3.33
C LEU A 66 11.36 0.07 3.46
N LYS A 67 10.92 1.09 2.72
CA LYS A 67 11.56 2.40 2.75
C LYS A 67 10.50 3.49 2.83
N PHE A 68 10.68 4.39 3.77
CA PHE A 68 9.86 5.58 3.88
C PHE A 68 10.69 6.77 3.41
N LEU A 69 10.31 7.33 2.26
CA LEU A 69 11.08 8.36 1.56
C LEU A 69 10.50 9.75 1.76
N GLY A 70 9.28 9.83 2.23
CA GLY A 70 8.61 11.09 2.49
C GLY A 70 7.40 10.89 3.37
N VAL A 71 6.87 11.99 3.87
CA VAL A 71 5.71 12.00 4.77
C VAL A 71 4.45 12.23 3.95
N ILE A 72 3.44 11.40 4.20
CA ILE A 72 2.11 11.60 3.60
C ILE A 72 1.27 12.38 4.61
N VAL A 73 0.85 13.56 4.20
CA VAL A 73 0.07 14.46 5.06
C VAL A 73 -1.39 14.43 4.62
N PRO A 74 -2.31 14.97 5.46
CA PRO A 74 -3.72 15.04 5.08
C PRO A 74 -3.91 15.82 3.78
N ASP A 75 -4.94 15.44 3.05
CA ASP A 75 -5.35 16.05 1.79
C ASP A 75 -4.40 15.77 0.62
N THR A 76 -3.47 14.85 0.79
CA THR A 76 -2.60 14.41 -0.31
C THR A 76 -3.39 13.54 -1.28
N ARG A 77 -3.21 13.79 -2.57
CA ARG A 77 -3.70 12.91 -3.63
C ARG A 77 -2.51 12.18 -4.22
N LEU A 78 -2.59 10.85 -4.22
CA LEU A 78 -1.47 10.04 -4.65
C LEU A 78 -1.97 8.75 -5.27
N GLN A 79 -1.03 7.95 -5.75
CA GLN A 79 -1.33 6.64 -6.31
C GLN A 79 -0.69 5.56 -5.47
N LEU A 80 -1.47 4.53 -5.18
CA LEU A 80 -0.97 3.30 -4.58
C LEU A 80 -0.84 2.26 -5.68
N SER A 81 0.38 1.87 -5.98
CA SER A 81 0.66 0.83 -6.97
C SER A 81 0.88 -0.47 -6.23
N LEU A 82 0.18 -1.51 -6.66
CA LEU A 82 0.26 -2.84 -6.08
C LEU A 82 0.62 -3.83 -7.16
N ALA A 83 1.62 -4.68 -6.90
CA ALA A 83 2.02 -5.74 -7.81
C ALA A 83 2.14 -7.03 -7.01
N LEU A 84 1.29 -7.99 -7.32
CA LEU A 84 1.25 -9.27 -6.64
C LEU A 84 1.85 -10.35 -7.51
N ASP A 85 2.86 -11.04 -6.98
CA ASP A 85 3.33 -12.30 -7.53
C ASP A 85 2.64 -13.42 -6.76
N ALA A 86 1.55 -13.93 -7.32
CA ALA A 86 0.72 -14.91 -6.63
C ALA A 86 1.46 -16.23 -6.39
N GLU A 87 2.37 -16.58 -7.27
CA GLU A 87 3.14 -17.82 -7.14
C GLU A 87 4.12 -17.75 -5.98
N ARG A 88 4.80 -16.62 -5.83
CA ARG A 88 5.77 -16.42 -4.75
C ARG A 88 5.18 -15.81 -3.51
N LYS A 89 3.92 -15.41 -3.57
CA LYS A 89 3.18 -14.78 -2.47
C LYS A 89 3.87 -13.53 -1.97
N ARG A 90 4.24 -12.68 -2.90
CA ARG A 90 4.89 -11.39 -2.62
C ARG A 90 4.07 -10.26 -3.19
N LEU A 91 3.85 -9.26 -2.38
CA LEU A 91 3.12 -8.05 -2.78
C LEU A 91 4.06 -6.87 -2.69
N ASP A 92 4.37 -6.25 -3.82
CA ASP A 92 5.13 -5.00 -3.84
C ASP A 92 4.15 -3.84 -3.84
N PHE A 93 4.43 -2.83 -3.03
CA PHE A 93 3.60 -1.63 -2.99
C PHE A 93 4.45 -0.38 -3.11
N SER A 94 3.82 0.68 -3.61
CA SER A 94 4.46 1.98 -3.73
C SER A 94 3.39 3.07 -3.61
N TYR A 95 3.62 4.02 -2.72
CA TYR A 95 2.81 5.24 -2.60
C TYR A 95 3.58 6.37 -3.26
N ALA A 96 2.99 6.99 -4.28
CA ALA A 96 3.71 7.99 -5.05
C ALA A 96 2.78 8.95 -5.78
N THR A 97 3.34 10.09 -6.14
CA THR A 97 2.77 10.97 -7.17
C THR A 97 3.69 10.90 -8.39
N PRO A 98 3.31 11.52 -9.52
CA PRO A 98 4.21 11.53 -10.68
C PRO A 98 5.58 12.16 -10.43
N VAL A 99 5.70 13.00 -9.41
CA VAL A 99 6.94 13.73 -9.13
C VAL A 99 7.63 13.29 -7.85
N ARG A 100 7.02 12.40 -7.05
CA ARG A 100 7.57 12.07 -5.74
C ARG A 100 7.13 10.69 -5.29
N LYS A 101 8.06 9.92 -4.69
CA LYS A 101 7.77 8.67 -3.99
C LYS A 101 7.71 8.92 -2.50
N PHE A 102 6.69 8.34 -1.85
CA PHE A 102 6.54 8.47 -0.40
C PHE A 102 7.00 7.22 0.34
N SER A 103 6.64 6.04 -0.16
CA SER A 103 7.11 4.80 0.45
C SER A 103 7.05 3.66 -0.57
N VAL A 104 7.88 2.66 -0.33
CA VAL A 104 7.90 1.44 -1.10
C VAL A 104 8.18 0.28 -0.17
N GLY A 105 7.74 -0.91 -0.55
CA GLY A 105 8.04 -2.09 0.24
C GLY A 105 7.53 -3.35 -0.42
N ARG A 106 7.93 -4.47 0.18
CA ARG A 106 7.47 -5.79 -0.22
C ARG A 106 6.91 -6.51 0.98
N ILE A 107 5.73 -7.08 0.82
CA ILE A 107 5.08 -7.87 1.85
C ILE A 107 5.11 -9.31 1.42
N VAL A 108 5.58 -10.19 2.29
CA VAL A 108 5.64 -11.63 2.03
C VAL A 108 4.52 -12.27 2.82
N PHE A 109 3.80 -13.19 2.18
CA PHE A 109 2.68 -13.91 2.79
C PHE A 109 3.03 -15.38 2.95
N GLY A 110 2.64 -15.94 4.08
CA GLY A 110 2.81 -17.35 4.36
C GLY A 110 1.75 -18.18 3.67
N GLY A 111 1.92 -19.49 3.70
CA GLY A 111 0.95 -20.38 3.14
C GLY A 111 -0.39 -20.27 3.85
N ALA A 112 -1.47 -20.41 3.09
CA ALA A 112 -2.80 -20.46 3.69
C ALA A 112 -2.93 -21.74 4.50
N GLN A 113 -3.36 -21.63 5.72
CA GLN A 113 -3.49 -22.75 6.62
C GLN A 113 -4.91 -22.91 7.08
#